data_4274d09e305eed2cdffdb7f63b5bdd9a
#
_entry.id   4274d09e305eed2cdffdb7f63b5bdd9a
#
_cell.length_a   1.000
_cell.length_b   1.000
_cell.length_c   1.000
_cell.angle_alpha   90.00
_cell.angle_beta   90.00
_cell.angle_gamma   90.00
#
_symmetry.space_group_name_H-M   'P 1'
#
loop_
_entity.id
_entity.type
_entity.pdbx_description
1 polymer ?
#
loop_
_entity_poly.entity_id
_entity_poly.type
_entity_poly.pdbx_seq_one_letter_code
_entity_poly.pdbx_strand_id
1 'polypeptide(L)'
;EMRESDWSSDVCSSDLALNEKYTIQSYKVGPDYVDTKFHTRITNRPTRNLDNYLVPDPQVLNYLFTANTENIDLGIIEGVMGLYDGLGTDKDAYSTANIAKQLNIPVILVINARATSTSAAAILKGFLDFDKRVPIKGVIINNVMSENHYKLIAGAIQRYLDLPVLGYLPHDSTISLPSRQLGLVPDDELPNVDKKIAKVAEDVKAHVNLQKLLSLATSVSEKVVDPFNIPKTRLRLGIAKDEAFNFYYADNIHLLEKTGIELIPFSPISDNYLPDVDALYFGGGYPEEFASQLAANKSLKKEVYEFSQASKPIYAECGGLMYLGKALKQGENEFSMVGIFDGISEMT
;
A
#
# COMPACT_ATOMS: atom_id res chain seq x y z
N GLU A 1 -13.17 -18.03 -0.57
CA GLU A 1 -12.15 -17.14 0.04
C GLU A 1 -11.33 -16.54 -1.09
N MET A 2 -11.55 -15.27 -1.39
CA MET A 2 -10.60 -14.52 -2.22
C MET A 2 -9.43 -14.14 -1.32
N ARG A 3 -8.26 -14.72 -1.58
CA ARG A 3 -7.04 -14.35 -0.86
C ARG A 3 -6.51 -13.04 -1.45
N GLU A 4 -6.22 -12.07 -0.59
CA GLU A 4 -5.66 -10.75 -0.97
C GLU A 4 -4.41 -10.86 -1.86
N SER A 5 -3.64 -11.95 -1.74
CA SER A 5 -2.41 -12.18 -2.48
C SER A 5 -2.56 -12.28 -4.02
N ASP A 6 -3.78 -12.44 -4.54
CA ASP A 6 -3.98 -12.60 -5.99
C ASP A 6 -4.18 -11.26 -6.73
N TRP A 7 -4.41 -10.14 -6.00
CA TRP A 7 -4.77 -8.85 -6.60
C TRP A 7 -3.63 -7.84 -6.62
N SER A 8 -2.84 -7.73 -5.55
CA SER A 8 -1.73 -6.76 -5.45
C SER A 8 -0.63 -7.00 -6.47
N SER A 9 -0.37 -8.25 -6.84
CA SER A 9 0.59 -8.56 -7.91
C SER A 9 0.16 -8.02 -9.27
N ASP A 10 -1.13 -7.89 -9.55
CA ASP A 10 -1.65 -7.47 -10.86
C ASP A 10 -1.50 -5.96 -11.09
N VAL A 11 -1.70 -5.13 -10.06
CA VAL A 11 -1.58 -3.67 -10.18
C VAL A 11 -0.11 -3.25 -10.17
N CYS A 12 0.72 -3.82 -9.28
CA CYS A 12 2.16 -3.61 -9.28
C CYS A 12 2.80 -3.94 -10.63
N SER A 13 2.25 -4.96 -11.31
CA SER A 13 2.74 -5.37 -12.63
C SER A 13 2.33 -4.42 -13.75
N SER A 14 1.15 -3.80 -13.63
CA SER A 14 0.73 -2.72 -14.53
C SER A 14 1.64 -1.51 -14.39
N ASP A 15 2.05 -1.16 -13.17
CA ASP A 15 3.05 -0.11 -12.93
C ASP A 15 4.35 -0.42 -13.66
N LEU A 16 4.90 -1.63 -13.51
CA LEU A 16 6.14 -2.01 -14.19
C LEU A 16 5.99 -2.02 -15.71
N ALA A 17 4.86 -2.56 -16.23
CA ALA A 17 4.62 -2.62 -17.68
C ALA A 17 4.55 -1.23 -18.32
N LEU A 18 4.08 -0.23 -17.58
CA LEU A 18 3.94 1.14 -18.05
C LEU A 18 5.15 2.02 -17.69
N ASN A 19 5.84 1.77 -16.58
CA ASN A 19 6.96 2.59 -16.07
C ASN A 19 8.17 2.63 -17.00
N GLU A 20 8.28 1.71 -17.96
CA GLU A 20 9.31 1.74 -19.00
C GLU A 20 9.16 2.93 -19.97
N LYS A 21 7.93 3.48 -20.10
CA LYS A 21 7.61 4.54 -21.06
C LYS A 21 7.06 5.81 -20.42
N TYR A 22 6.52 5.69 -19.22
CA TYR A 22 5.81 6.77 -18.52
C TYR A 22 6.34 6.93 -17.12
N THR A 23 6.43 8.16 -16.65
CA THR A 23 6.72 8.44 -15.25
C THR A 23 5.44 8.25 -14.44
N ILE A 24 5.43 7.25 -13.56
CA ILE A 24 4.23 6.84 -12.81
C ILE A 24 4.31 7.32 -11.37
N GLN A 25 3.19 7.87 -10.87
CA GLN A 25 2.93 8.01 -9.44
C GLN A 25 1.89 6.97 -9.03
N SER A 26 2.29 6.08 -8.14
CA SER A 26 1.39 5.05 -7.58
C SER A 26 0.75 5.53 -6.29
N TYR A 27 -0.52 5.13 -6.11
CA TYR A 27 -1.30 5.36 -4.92
C TYR A 27 -1.96 4.05 -4.47
N LYS A 28 -2.14 3.90 -3.17
CA LYS A 28 -2.89 2.80 -2.56
C LYS A 28 -4.08 3.35 -1.79
N VAL A 29 -5.27 2.78 -2.01
CA VAL A 29 -6.43 3.12 -1.17
C VAL A 29 -6.30 2.43 0.18
N GLY A 30 -6.62 3.17 1.26
CA GLY A 30 -6.59 2.65 2.62
C GLY A 30 -5.22 2.68 3.29
N PRO A 31 -5.14 2.21 4.54
CA PRO A 31 -3.96 2.34 5.41
C PRO A 31 -2.96 1.18 5.22
N ASP A 32 -2.58 0.91 3.99
CA ASP A 32 -1.68 -0.18 3.64
C ASP A 32 -0.21 0.29 3.62
N TYR A 33 0.67 -0.46 4.28
CA TYR A 33 2.11 -0.20 4.31
C TYR A 33 2.91 -1.18 3.44
N VAL A 34 2.37 -2.35 3.14
CA VAL A 34 3.12 -3.43 2.50
C VAL A 34 3.06 -3.30 0.98
N ASP A 35 1.85 -3.18 0.42
CA ASP A 35 1.68 -3.05 -1.04
C ASP A 35 2.36 -1.78 -1.56
N THR A 36 2.35 -0.70 -0.78
CA THR A 36 3.03 0.56 -1.12
C THR A 36 4.54 0.41 -1.35
N LYS A 37 5.20 -0.57 -0.72
CA LYS A 37 6.63 -0.85 -0.93
C LYS A 37 6.90 -1.43 -2.31
N PHE A 38 6.06 -2.39 -2.75
CA PHE A 38 6.19 -2.98 -4.09
C PHE A 38 6.06 -1.91 -5.18
N HIS A 39 5.05 -1.06 -5.08
CA HIS A 39 4.88 0.07 -6.00
C HIS A 39 6.05 1.05 -5.96
N THR A 40 6.54 1.39 -4.75
CA THR A 40 7.70 2.27 -4.57
C THR A 40 8.95 1.67 -5.21
N ARG A 41 9.18 0.37 -5.03
CA ARG A 41 10.28 -0.37 -5.65
C ARG A 41 10.24 -0.31 -7.19
N ILE A 42 9.04 -0.49 -7.76
CA ILE A 42 8.83 -0.52 -9.22
C ILE A 42 9.00 0.87 -9.82
N THR A 43 8.38 1.88 -9.23
CA THR A 43 8.35 3.23 -9.79
C THR A 43 9.52 4.10 -9.37
N ASN A 44 10.29 3.64 -8.36
CA ASN A 44 11.34 4.42 -7.70
C ASN A 44 10.82 5.78 -7.18
N ARG A 45 9.55 5.84 -6.82
CA ARG A 45 8.85 7.00 -6.25
C ARG A 45 8.03 6.54 -5.05
N PRO A 46 8.05 7.30 -3.93
CA PRO A 46 7.24 6.94 -2.77
C PRO A 46 5.76 6.81 -3.13
N THR A 47 5.19 5.64 -2.95
CA THR A 47 3.76 5.41 -3.11
C THR A 47 3.00 6.10 -2.00
N ARG A 48 1.85 6.69 -2.32
CA ARG A 48 1.03 7.47 -1.40
C ARG A 48 -0.24 6.72 -1.04
N ASN A 49 -0.72 6.91 0.18
CA ASN A 49 -1.99 6.34 0.60
C ASN A 49 -3.12 7.36 0.41
N LEU A 50 -4.23 6.90 -0.15
CA LEU A 50 -5.46 7.67 -0.26
C LEU A 50 -6.49 7.03 0.68
N ASP A 51 -6.64 7.60 1.85
CA ASP A 51 -7.50 7.08 2.91
C ASP A 51 -8.42 8.17 3.45
N ASN A 52 -9.70 8.07 3.13
CA ASN A 52 -10.68 9.06 3.54
C ASN A 52 -11.26 8.80 4.96
N TYR A 53 -10.82 7.74 5.64
CA TYR A 53 -11.05 7.55 7.06
C TYR A 53 -10.02 8.35 7.89
N LEU A 54 -8.73 8.20 7.56
CA LEU A 54 -7.66 8.95 8.23
C LEU A 54 -7.62 10.42 7.79
N VAL A 55 -8.04 10.71 6.57
CA VAL A 55 -8.11 12.06 5.98
C VAL A 55 -9.55 12.35 5.55
N PRO A 56 -10.44 12.66 6.50
CA PRO A 56 -11.88 12.82 6.23
C PRO A 56 -12.22 14.10 5.45
N ASP A 57 -11.33 15.09 5.43
CA ASP A 57 -11.55 16.32 4.67
C ASP A 57 -11.29 16.07 3.16
N PRO A 58 -12.34 16.20 2.30
CA PRO A 58 -12.19 15.99 0.87
C PRO A 58 -11.18 16.92 0.20
N GLN A 59 -10.98 18.13 0.72
CA GLN A 59 -10.01 19.09 0.15
C GLN A 59 -8.59 18.65 0.45
N VAL A 60 -8.33 18.15 1.67
CA VAL A 60 -7.02 17.59 2.05
C VAL A 60 -6.72 16.33 1.24
N LEU A 61 -7.68 15.41 1.09
CA LEU A 61 -7.49 14.20 0.30
C LEU A 61 -7.19 14.54 -1.17
N ASN A 62 -7.92 15.48 -1.76
CA ASN A 62 -7.70 15.94 -3.13
C ASN A 62 -6.33 16.64 -3.27
N TYR A 63 -5.90 17.39 -2.26
CA TYR A 63 -4.54 17.96 -2.22
C TYR A 63 -3.48 16.86 -2.20
N LEU A 64 -3.59 15.85 -1.34
CA LEU A 64 -2.63 14.74 -1.27
C LEU A 64 -2.53 13.98 -2.61
N PHE A 65 -3.65 13.82 -3.30
CA PHE A 65 -3.66 13.24 -4.65
C PHE A 65 -2.95 14.14 -5.66
N THR A 66 -3.30 15.43 -5.72
CA THR A 66 -2.83 16.35 -6.77
C THR A 66 -1.42 16.89 -6.51
N ALA A 67 -0.99 17.04 -5.26
CA ALA A 67 0.33 17.57 -4.91
C ALA A 67 1.48 16.71 -5.44
N ASN A 68 1.23 15.41 -5.65
CA ASN A 68 2.23 14.45 -6.10
C ASN A 68 2.19 14.20 -7.63
N THR A 69 1.42 14.99 -8.37
CA THR A 69 1.26 14.85 -9.84
C THR A 69 2.24 15.70 -10.65
N GLU A 70 3.17 16.40 -10.02
CA GLU A 70 4.18 17.15 -10.76
C GLU A 70 5.21 16.23 -11.43
N ASN A 71 5.46 16.50 -12.72
CA ASN A 71 6.42 15.73 -13.52
C ASN A 71 6.09 14.23 -13.58
N ILE A 72 4.83 13.87 -13.63
CA ILE A 72 4.36 12.51 -13.90
C ILE A 72 3.49 12.50 -15.16
N ASP A 73 3.51 11.37 -15.86
CA ASP A 73 2.69 11.13 -17.03
C ASP A 73 1.37 10.45 -16.65
N LEU A 74 1.39 9.62 -15.62
CA LEU A 74 0.25 8.77 -15.22
C LEU A 74 0.20 8.54 -13.71
N GLY A 75 -0.99 8.73 -13.11
CA GLY A 75 -1.31 8.26 -11.78
C GLY A 75 -2.00 6.89 -11.83
N ILE A 76 -1.56 5.93 -11.04
CA ILE A 76 -2.21 4.63 -10.89
C ILE A 76 -2.61 4.46 -9.43
N ILE A 77 -3.89 4.14 -9.19
CA ILE A 77 -4.44 3.95 -7.86
C ILE A 77 -4.86 2.50 -7.71
N GLU A 78 -4.23 1.81 -6.80
CA GLU A 78 -4.66 0.47 -6.42
C GLU A 78 -5.75 0.55 -5.35
N GLY A 79 -6.87 -0.14 -5.60
CA GLY A 79 -7.95 -0.32 -4.62
C GLY A 79 -7.54 -1.25 -3.48
N VAL A 80 -8.41 -1.34 -2.48
CA VAL A 80 -8.25 -2.26 -1.34
C VAL A 80 -9.49 -3.15 -1.25
N MET A 81 -9.32 -4.43 -0.97
CA MET A 81 -10.42 -5.41 -0.87
C MET A 81 -11.34 -5.38 -2.12
N GLY A 82 -12.64 -5.61 -1.98
CA GLY A 82 -13.59 -5.40 -3.05
C GLY A 82 -13.90 -3.91 -3.28
N LEU A 83 -14.32 -3.55 -4.50
CA LEU A 83 -14.60 -2.17 -4.90
C LEU A 83 -15.52 -1.41 -3.94
N TYR A 84 -16.51 -2.09 -3.37
CA TYR A 84 -17.52 -1.52 -2.46
C TYR A 84 -17.29 -1.88 -1.00
N ASP A 85 -16.19 -2.57 -0.68
CA ASP A 85 -15.84 -2.92 0.69
C ASP A 85 -15.19 -1.74 1.40
N GLY A 86 -15.62 -1.50 2.63
CA GLY A 86 -15.15 -0.42 3.48
C GLY A 86 -15.51 -0.69 4.94
N LEU A 87 -15.83 0.34 5.70
CA LEU A 87 -16.22 0.18 7.09
C LEU A 87 -17.70 -0.21 7.23
N GLY A 88 -17.95 -1.41 7.75
CA GLY A 88 -19.30 -1.93 7.96
C GLY A 88 -19.99 -2.35 6.67
N THR A 89 -21.26 -2.03 6.50
CA THR A 89 -22.08 -2.45 5.36
C THR A 89 -22.47 -1.33 4.40
N ASP A 90 -21.98 -0.12 4.65
CA ASP A 90 -22.22 1.02 3.78
C ASP A 90 -21.17 1.06 2.66
N LYS A 91 -21.62 0.87 1.41
CA LYS A 91 -20.75 0.90 0.22
C LYS A 91 -20.01 2.23 -0.01
N ASP A 92 -20.46 3.30 0.63
CA ASP A 92 -19.86 4.64 0.56
C ASP A 92 -18.93 4.92 1.76
N ALA A 93 -18.90 4.05 2.79
CA ALA A 93 -18.08 4.24 3.96
C ALA A 93 -16.64 3.75 3.71
N TYR A 94 -15.78 4.67 3.29
CA TYR A 94 -14.32 4.46 3.15
C TYR A 94 -13.91 3.38 2.14
N SER A 95 -14.77 3.10 1.15
CA SER A 95 -14.51 2.12 0.08
C SER A 95 -13.68 2.73 -1.06
N THR A 96 -13.06 1.85 -1.86
CA THR A 96 -12.41 2.24 -3.12
C THR A 96 -13.39 2.96 -4.06
N ALA A 97 -14.66 2.52 -4.10
CA ALA A 97 -15.71 3.19 -4.87
C ALA A 97 -15.95 4.64 -4.41
N ASN A 98 -15.86 4.89 -3.10
CA ASN A 98 -16.00 6.24 -2.57
C ASN A 98 -14.84 7.15 -3.01
N ILE A 99 -13.59 6.68 -2.91
CA ILE A 99 -12.41 7.41 -3.41
C ILE A 99 -12.53 7.70 -4.91
N ALA A 100 -12.93 6.71 -5.72
CA ALA A 100 -13.09 6.89 -7.16
C ALA A 100 -14.13 7.96 -7.51
N LYS A 101 -15.24 8.02 -6.76
CA LYS A 101 -16.27 9.06 -6.93
C LYS A 101 -15.78 10.43 -6.47
N GLN A 102 -15.11 10.51 -5.34
CA GLN A 102 -14.60 11.74 -4.75
C GLN A 102 -13.56 12.41 -5.66
N LEU A 103 -12.65 11.62 -6.22
CA LEU A 103 -11.60 12.11 -7.13
C LEU A 103 -12.05 12.16 -8.61
N ASN A 104 -13.25 11.68 -8.92
CA ASN A 104 -13.80 11.57 -10.27
C ASN A 104 -12.86 10.87 -11.27
N ILE A 105 -12.31 9.72 -10.86
CA ILE A 105 -11.35 8.94 -11.64
C ILE A 105 -11.97 7.64 -12.17
N PRO A 106 -11.59 7.19 -13.38
CA PRO A 106 -12.12 5.97 -13.96
C PRO A 106 -11.65 4.73 -13.19
N VAL A 107 -12.54 3.76 -13.07
CA VAL A 107 -12.27 2.46 -12.45
C VAL A 107 -12.12 1.39 -13.52
N ILE A 108 -11.05 0.63 -13.46
CA ILE A 108 -10.84 -0.61 -14.19
C ILE A 108 -11.03 -1.75 -13.20
N LEU A 109 -12.05 -2.56 -13.40
CA LEU A 109 -12.25 -3.73 -12.57
C LEU A 109 -11.28 -4.85 -12.98
N VAL A 110 -10.67 -5.49 -12.00
CA VAL A 110 -9.97 -6.75 -12.20
C VAL A 110 -10.82 -7.85 -11.56
N ILE A 111 -11.27 -8.83 -12.36
CA ILE A 111 -12.13 -9.90 -11.85
C ILE A 111 -11.42 -11.25 -11.90
N ASN A 112 -11.62 -12.06 -10.88
CA ASN A 112 -11.08 -13.41 -10.85
C ASN A 112 -11.99 -14.35 -11.68
N ALA A 113 -11.44 -14.92 -12.72
CA ALA A 113 -12.17 -15.83 -13.64
C ALA A 113 -12.10 -17.29 -13.22
N ARG A 114 -11.43 -17.63 -12.12
CA ARG A 114 -11.30 -19.03 -11.68
C ARG A 114 -12.66 -19.67 -11.52
N ALA A 115 -12.89 -20.80 -12.21
CA ALA A 115 -14.13 -21.56 -12.20
C ALA A 115 -15.40 -20.78 -12.64
N THR A 116 -15.25 -19.71 -13.44
CA THR A 116 -16.36 -18.94 -14.01
C THR A 116 -16.32 -18.94 -15.55
N SER A 117 -17.45 -18.63 -16.17
CA SER A 117 -17.61 -18.42 -17.61
C SER A 117 -18.62 -17.30 -17.83
N THR A 118 -19.78 -17.57 -18.41
CA THR A 118 -20.84 -16.58 -18.64
C THR A 118 -21.29 -15.86 -17.36
N SER A 119 -21.20 -16.51 -16.19
CA SER A 119 -21.53 -15.92 -14.89
C SER A 119 -20.67 -14.70 -14.54
N ALA A 120 -19.46 -14.57 -15.12
CA ALA A 120 -18.64 -13.36 -14.98
C ALA A 120 -19.36 -12.09 -15.44
N ALA A 121 -20.17 -12.19 -16.51
CA ALA A 121 -20.99 -11.07 -16.98
C ALA A 121 -22.10 -10.69 -15.97
N ALA A 122 -22.69 -11.68 -15.27
CA ALA A 122 -23.67 -11.39 -14.22
C ALA A 122 -23.05 -10.71 -13.00
N ILE A 123 -21.85 -11.14 -12.59
CA ILE A 123 -21.06 -10.50 -11.52
C ILE A 123 -20.77 -9.05 -11.90
N LEU A 124 -20.21 -8.81 -13.09
CA LEU A 124 -19.91 -7.45 -13.57
C LEU A 124 -21.15 -6.58 -13.67
N LYS A 125 -22.27 -7.15 -14.11
CA LYS A 125 -23.55 -6.42 -14.12
C LYS A 125 -23.94 -5.98 -12.70
N GLY A 126 -23.73 -6.83 -11.71
CA GLY A 126 -23.91 -6.46 -10.30
C GLY A 126 -23.08 -5.24 -9.91
N PHE A 127 -21.79 -5.24 -10.22
CA PHE A 127 -20.91 -4.08 -9.95
C PHE A 127 -21.38 -2.80 -10.66
N LEU A 128 -21.78 -2.90 -11.93
CA LEU A 128 -22.24 -1.75 -12.72
C LEU A 128 -23.57 -1.15 -12.22
N ASP A 129 -24.48 -2.01 -11.76
CA ASP A 129 -25.81 -1.58 -11.32
C ASP A 129 -25.87 -1.21 -9.83
N PHE A 130 -24.91 -1.66 -9.01
CA PHE A 130 -24.89 -1.45 -7.56
C PHE A 130 -24.73 0.03 -7.18
N ASP A 131 -23.86 0.76 -7.89
CA ASP A 131 -23.80 2.23 -7.82
C ASP A 131 -23.38 2.81 -9.18
N LYS A 132 -24.35 3.36 -9.91
CA LYS A 132 -24.12 3.97 -11.24
C LYS A 132 -23.27 5.23 -11.22
N ARG A 133 -22.98 5.80 -10.05
CA ARG A 133 -22.10 6.97 -9.90
C ARG A 133 -20.62 6.58 -9.98
N VAL A 134 -20.29 5.29 -9.75
CA VAL A 134 -18.91 4.81 -9.85
C VAL A 134 -18.55 4.66 -11.33
N PRO A 135 -17.51 5.37 -11.81
CA PRO A 135 -17.17 5.40 -13.23
C PRO A 135 -16.39 4.17 -13.69
N ILE A 136 -17.02 2.99 -13.65
CA ILE A 136 -16.43 1.74 -14.15
C ILE A 136 -16.33 1.84 -15.67
N LYS A 137 -15.12 1.81 -16.22
CA LYS A 137 -14.83 2.06 -17.64
C LYS A 137 -14.24 0.87 -18.40
N GLY A 138 -13.83 -0.17 -17.70
CA GLY A 138 -13.27 -1.36 -18.32
C GLY A 138 -13.07 -2.49 -17.33
N VAL A 139 -12.72 -3.65 -17.87
CA VAL A 139 -12.43 -4.85 -17.09
C VAL A 139 -11.20 -5.57 -17.61
N ILE A 140 -10.36 -6.08 -16.70
CA ILE A 140 -9.31 -7.07 -16.93
C ILE A 140 -9.73 -8.36 -16.27
N ILE A 141 -9.49 -9.48 -16.96
CA ILE A 141 -9.93 -10.81 -16.50
C ILE A 141 -8.70 -11.55 -15.99
N ASN A 142 -8.60 -11.74 -14.68
CA ASN A 142 -7.47 -12.44 -14.05
C ASN A 142 -7.75 -13.95 -13.87
N ASN A 143 -6.69 -14.73 -13.67
CA ASN A 143 -6.72 -16.17 -13.45
C ASN A 143 -7.36 -16.96 -14.61
N VAL A 144 -7.06 -16.57 -15.83
CA VAL A 144 -7.58 -17.24 -17.03
C VAL A 144 -6.79 -18.51 -17.32
N MET A 145 -7.49 -19.64 -17.43
CA MET A 145 -6.87 -20.97 -17.61
C MET A 145 -6.43 -21.27 -19.04
N SER A 146 -7.02 -20.60 -20.04
CA SER A 146 -6.69 -20.78 -21.45
C SER A 146 -7.28 -19.66 -22.31
N GLU A 147 -6.78 -19.51 -23.54
CA GLU A 147 -7.32 -18.55 -24.50
C GLU A 147 -8.81 -18.82 -24.83
N ASN A 148 -9.23 -20.09 -24.90
CA ASN A 148 -10.66 -20.42 -25.09
C ASN A 148 -11.50 -20.00 -23.89
N HIS A 149 -10.98 -20.14 -22.67
CA HIS A 149 -11.65 -19.66 -21.46
C HIS A 149 -11.82 -18.14 -21.52
N TYR A 150 -10.77 -17.41 -21.91
CA TYR A 150 -10.86 -15.96 -22.12
C TYR A 150 -11.93 -15.60 -23.14
N LYS A 151 -11.93 -16.24 -24.33
CA LYS A 151 -12.90 -15.95 -25.40
C LYS A 151 -14.35 -16.16 -24.97
N LEU A 152 -14.62 -17.19 -24.14
CA LEU A 152 -15.95 -17.43 -23.60
C LEU A 152 -16.39 -16.32 -22.66
N ILE A 153 -15.55 -15.91 -21.74
CA ILE A 153 -15.87 -14.84 -20.76
C ILE A 153 -16.00 -13.49 -21.48
N ALA A 154 -15.02 -13.13 -22.30
CA ALA A 154 -15.04 -11.86 -23.05
C ALA A 154 -16.26 -11.78 -23.98
N GLY A 155 -16.60 -12.87 -24.66
CA GLY A 155 -17.78 -12.94 -25.50
C GLY A 155 -19.09 -12.80 -24.71
N ALA A 156 -19.17 -13.36 -23.50
CA ALA A 156 -20.32 -13.17 -22.63
C ALA A 156 -20.43 -11.71 -22.16
N ILE A 157 -19.30 -11.09 -21.75
CA ILE A 157 -19.29 -9.68 -21.34
C ILE A 157 -19.75 -8.78 -22.48
N GLN A 158 -19.18 -8.94 -23.67
CA GLN A 158 -19.54 -8.15 -24.88
C GLN A 158 -21.00 -8.33 -25.31
N ARG A 159 -21.58 -9.52 -25.06
CA ARG A 159 -22.96 -9.81 -25.41
C ARG A 159 -23.98 -9.14 -24.47
N TYR A 160 -23.67 -9.07 -23.19
CA TYR A 160 -24.63 -8.67 -22.17
C TYR A 160 -24.36 -7.32 -21.53
N LEU A 161 -23.16 -6.78 -21.71
CA LEU A 161 -22.72 -5.53 -21.07
C LEU A 161 -22.07 -4.60 -22.11
N ASP A 162 -22.29 -3.31 -21.93
CA ASP A 162 -21.54 -2.26 -22.64
C ASP A 162 -20.30 -1.88 -21.81
N LEU A 163 -19.38 -2.84 -21.66
CA LEU A 163 -18.14 -2.66 -20.89
C LEU A 163 -16.96 -3.19 -21.69
N PRO A 164 -15.94 -2.35 -21.96
CA PRO A 164 -14.72 -2.78 -22.63
C PRO A 164 -13.96 -3.84 -21.86
N VAL A 165 -13.67 -4.97 -22.49
CA VAL A 165 -12.70 -5.96 -22.00
C VAL A 165 -11.32 -5.53 -22.48
N LEU A 166 -10.44 -5.20 -21.54
CA LEU A 166 -9.10 -4.69 -21.83
C LEU A 166 -8.08 -5.80 -22.06
N GLY A 167 -8.39 -7.01 -21.63
CA GLY A 167 -7.53 -8.16 -21.75
C GLY A 167 -7.66 -9.12 -20.58
N TYR A 168 -6.65 -9.97 -20.42
CA TYR A 168 -6.64 -10.97 -19.36
C TYR A 168 -5.23 -11.22 -18.82
N LEU A 169 -5.14 -11.84 -17.65
CA LEU A 169 -3.92 -12.38 -17.09
C LEU A 169 -4.07 -13.91 -16.96
N PRO A 170 -3.10 -14.69 -17.45
CA PRO A 170 -3.13 -16.13 -17.32
C PRO A 170 -2.95 -16.57 -15.88
N HIS A 171 -3.53 -17.71 -15.51
CA HIS A 171 -3.25 -18.33 -14.22
C HIS A 171 -1.82 -18.87 -14.21
N ASP A 172 -0.98 -18.37 -13.33
CA ASP A 172 0.40 -18.83 -13.12
C ASP A 172 0.67 -19.01 -11.61
N SER A 173 0.76 -20.27 -11.17
CA SER A 173 1.04 -20.60 -9.78
C SER A 173 2.47 -20.26 -9.33
N THR A 174 3.38 -19.93 -10.25
CA THR A 174 4.79 -19.63 -9.93
C THR A 174 4.99 -18.19 -9.45
N ILE A 175 4.03 -17.31 -9.72
CA ILE A 175 4.10 -15.88 -9.38
C ILE A 175 3.40 -15.53 -8.06
N SER A 176 2.81 -16.52 -7.37
CA SER A 176 2.18 -16.29 -6.08
C SER A 176 3.17 -15.68 -5.08
N LEU A 177 2.75 -14.60 -4.42
CA LEU A 177 3.48 -13.99 -3.31
C LEU A 177 2.97 -14.56 -1.99
N PRO A 178 3.87 -14.90 -1.05
CA PRO A 178 3.45 -15.36 0.28
C PRO A 178 2.82 -14.21 1.06
N SER A 179 1.82 -14.53 1.88
CA SER A 179 1.14 -13.57 2.75
C SER A 179 1.43 -13.86 4.22
N ARG A 180 1.39 -12.81 5.06
CA ARG A 180 1.46 -12.83 6.52
C ARG A 180 0.17 -12.27 7.13
N GLN A 181 0.16 -12.14 8.44
CA GLN A 181 -1.00 -11.70 9.21
C GLN A 181 -1.55 -10.31 8.82
N LEU A 182 -0.67 -9.40 8.34
CA LEU A 182 -1.03 -8.03 7.92
C LEU A 182 -0.88 -7.78 6.42
N GLY A 183 -0.98 -8.81 5.58
CA GLY A 183 -0.87 -8.67 4.12
C GLY A 183 0.25 -9.51 3.51
N LEU A 184 0.89 -9.03 2.45
CA LEU A 184 2.01 -9.70 1.82
C LEU A 184 3.27 -9.68 2.69
N VAL A 185 4.17 -10.64 2.48
CA VAL A 185 5.54 -10.53 3.01
C VAL A 185 6.21 -9.31 2.37
N PRO A 186 6.90 -8.44 3.15
CA PRO A 186 7.60 -7.29 2.60
C PRO A 186 8.54 -7.65 1.45
N ASP A 187 8.68 -6.74 0.48
CA ASP A 187 9.42 -6.97 -0.76
C ASP A 187 10.92 -7.25 -0.55
N ASP A 188 11.52 -6.65 0.47
CA ASP A 188 12.91 -6.81 0.87
C ASP A 188 13.22 -8.20 1.46
N GLU A 189 12.20 -8.90 1.99
CA GLU A 189 12.34 -10.26 2.50
C GLU A 189 12.08 -11.36 1.43
N LEU A 190 11.57 -10.99 0.25
CA LEU A 190 11.17 -11.95 -0.77
C LEU A 190 12.31 -12.28 -1.74
N PRO A 191 12.78 -13.54 -1.81
CA PRO A 191 13.75 -13.94 -2.80
C PRO A 191 13.15 -13.87 -4.21
N ASN A 192 13.92 -13.31 -5.16
CA ASN A 192 13.54 -13.20 -6.58
C ASN A 192 12.24 -12.40 -6.86
N VAL A 193 11.86 -11.48 -5.97
CA VAL A 193 10.66 -10.66 -6.16
C VAL A 193 10.69 -9.91 -7.51
N ASP A 194 11.83 -9.33 -7.89
CA ASP A 194 11.97 -8.60 -9.18
C ASP A 194 11.69 -9.49 -10.39
N LYS A 195 12.11 -10.76 -10.36
CA LYS A 195 11.82 -11.72 -11.44
C LYS A 195 10.33 -12.05 -11.52
N LYS A 196 9.65 -12.18 -10.37
CA LYS A 196 8.20 -12.43 -10.34
C LYS A 196 7.44 -11.23 -10.90
N ILE A 197 7.76 -10.02 -10.42
CA ILE A 197 7.15 -8.78 -10.90
C ILE A 197 7.40 -8.59 -12.41
N ALA A 198 8.63 -8.82 -12.90
CA ALA A 198 8.96 -8.74 -14.31
C ALA A 198 8.16 -9.73 -15.15
N LYS A 199 7.98 -10.97 -14.67
CA LYS A 199 7.17 -11.99 -15.37
C LYS A 199 5.72 -11.55 -15.53
N VAL A 200 5.09 -11.03 -14.47
CA VAL A 200 3.70 -10.55 -14.55
C VAL A 200 3.60 -9.32 -15.45
N ALA A 201 4.59 -8.43 -15.44
CA ALA A 201 4.62 -7.28 -16.35
C ALA A 201 4.72 -7.70 -17.84
N GLU A 202 5.45 -8.78 -18.14
CA GLU A 202 5.45 -9.38 -19.48
C GLU A 202 4.07 -9.92 -19.85
N ASP A 203 3.39 -10.60 -18.94
CA ASP A 203 2.04 -11.10 -19.16
C ASP A 203 1.04 -9.96 -19.36
N VAL A 204 1.15 -8.86 -18.61
CA VAL A 204 0.35 -7.63 -18.84
C VAL A 204 0.61 -7.07 -20.23
N LYS A 205 1.87 -6.92 -20.64
CA LYS A 205 2.22 -6.42 -21.99
C LYS A 205 1.71 -7.31 -23.11
N ALA A 206 1.71 -8.62 -22.90
CA ALA A 206 1.30 -9.59 -23.92
C ALA A 206 -0.22 -9.70 -24.07
N HIS A 207 -0.98 -9.55 -22.99
CA HIS A 207 -2.39 -9.92 -22.96
C HIS A 207 -3.35 -8.75 -22.65
N VAL A 208 -2.85 -7.58 -22.20
CA VAL A 208 -3.67 -6.41 -21.90
C VAL A 208 -3.48 -5.33 -22.96
N ASN A 209 -4.55 -4.77 -23.47
CA ASN A 209 -4.50 -3.64 -24.40
C ASN A 209 -4.19 -2.34 -23.65
N LEU A 210 -2.88 -2.07 -23.46
CA LEU A 210 -2.39 -0.90 -22.72
C LEU A 210 -2.77 0.42 -23.39
N GLN A 211 -2.88 0.47 -24.74
CA GLN A 211 -3.33 1.69 -25.43
C GLN A 211 -4.79 2.02 -25.11
N LYS A 212 -5.64 0.99 -25.08
CA LYS A 212 -7.04 1.16 -24.69
C LYS A 212 -7.15 1.54 -23.23
N LEU A 213 -6.38 0.93 -22.35
CA LEU A 213 -6.30 1.28 -20.92
C LEU A 213 -5.96 2.75 -20.75
N LEU A 214 -4.87 3.23 -21.35
CA LEU A 214 -4.43 4.62 -21.29
C LEU A 214 -5.48 5.59 -21.85
N SER A 215 -6.22 5.20 -22.90
CA SER A 215 -7.30 6.02 -23.46
C SER A 215 -8.49 6.24 -22.53
N LEU A 216 -8.60 5.47 -21.46
CA LEU A 216 -9.63 5.59 -20.42
C LEU A 216 -9.20 6.50 -19.27
N ALA A 217 -7.90 6.82 -19.17
CA ALA A 217 -7.41 7.73 -18.15
C ALA A 217 -8.01 9.15 -18.34
N THR A 218 -8.18 9.82 -17.23
CA THR A 218 -8.67 11.22 -17.20
C THR A 218 -7.53 12.16 -16.81
N SER A 219 -7.51 13.35 -17.39
CA SER A 219 -6.53 14.36 -16.99
C SER A 219 -6.93 14.99 -15.64
N VAL A 220 -5.96 15.15 -14.75
CA VAL A 220 -6.09 15.92 -13.51
C VAL A 220 -5.74 17.37 -13.83
N SER A 221 -6.75 18.25 -13.90
CA SER A 221 -6.57 19.61 -14.43
C SER A 221 -6.39 20.70 -13.37
N GLU A 222 -6.75 20.45 -12.13
CA GLU A 222 -6.71 21.48 -11.08
C GLU A 222 -5.75 21.08 -9.97
N LYS A 223 -4.73 21.92 -9.74
CA LYS A 223 -3.92 21.86 -8.53
C LYS A 223 -4.72 22.45 -7.37
N VAL A 224 -4.97 21.66 -6.37
CA VAL A 224 -5.59 22.12 -5.12
C VAL A 224 -4.54 22.93 -4.34
N VAL A 225 -4.97 24.05 -3.76
CA VAL A 225 -4.11 24.87 -2.90
C VAL A 225 -3.72 24.05 -1.67
N ASP A 226 -2.46 24.17 -1.28
CA ASP A 226 -1.96 23.54 -0.06
C ASP A 226 -2.79 23.97 1.18
N PRO A 227 -3.51 23.05 1.83
CA PRO A 227 -4.33 23.38 2.98
C PRO A 227 -3.52 23.51 4.28
N PHE A 228 -2.23 23.12 4.26
CA PHE A 228 -1.40 23.09 5.46
C PHE A 228 -0.67 24.42 5.68
N ASN A 229 -1.11 25.18 6.65
CA ASN A 229 -0.40 26.34 7.17
C ASN A 229 0.35 25.95 8.47
N ILE A 230 1.51 25.26 8.33
CA ILE A 230 2.24 24.71 9.46
C ILE A 230 3.42 25.61 9.78
N PRO A 231 3.59 26.03 11.04
CA PRO A 231 4.76 26.77 11.49
C PRO A 231 6.03 25.95 11.27
N LYS A 232 7.06 26.57 10.73
CA LYS A 232 8.35 25.90 10.59
C LYS A 232 9.06 25.81 11.93
N THR A 233 9.69 24.66 12.16
CA THR A 233 10.53 24.40 13.31
C THR A 233 11.93 23.92 12.86
N ARG A 234 12.87 23.92 13.79
CA ARG A 234 14.20 23.32 13.55
C ARG A 234 14.44 22.29 14.64
N LEU A 235 13.92 21.10 14.40
CA LEU A 235 14.08 19.96 15.30
C LEU A 235 14.74 18.81 14.52
N ARG A 236 15.53 18.02 15.23
CA ARG A 236 16.11 16.77 14.74
C ARG A 236 15.30 15.61 15.31
N LEU A 237 14.66 14.84 14.44
CA LEU A 237 13.83 13.70 14.81
C LEU A 237 14.51 12.40 14.40
N GLY A 238 14.91 11.60 15.39
CA GLY A 238 15.37 10.25 15.14
C GLY A 238 14.21 9.35 14.73
N ILE A 239 14.32 8.78 13.55
CA ILE A 239 13.29 7.86 13.02
C ILE A 239 13.84 6.45 12.96
N ALA A 240 13.20 5.49 13.66
CA ALA A 240 13.57 4.09 13.61
C ALA A 240 13.28 3.53 12.21
N LYS A 241 14.30 3.07 11.49
CA LYS A 241 14.14 2.63 10.10
C LYS A 241 15.09 1.49 9.78
N ASP A 242 14.54 0.28 9.84
CA ASP A 242 15.19 -0.98 9.47
C ASP A 242 14.12 -2.03 9.13
N GLU A 243 14.49 -3.30 9.07
CA GLU A 243 13.59 -4.40 8.74
C GLU A 243 12.47 -4.58 9.79
N ALA A 244 12.71 -4.23 11.07
CA ALA A 244 11.72 -4.30 12.12
C ALA A 244 10.76 -3.10 12.14
N PHE A 245 11.21 -1.91 11.67
CA PHE A 245 10.46 -0.65 11.73
C PHE A 245 10.48 0.06 10.38
N ASN A 246 9.46 -0.19 9.57
CA ASN A 246 9.43 0.31 8.20
C ASN A 246 8.02 0.74 7.72
N PHE A 247 7.04 0.80 8.62
CA PHE A 247 5.68 1.23 8.32
C PHE A 247 5.53 2.72 8.57
N TYR A 248 5.74 3.51 7.52
CA TYR A 248 5.60 4.96 7.52
C TYR A 248 4.81 5.42 6.31
N TYR A 249 3.81 6.26 6.52
CA TYR A 249 3.13 6.92 5.42
C TYR A 249 4.05 7.97 4.79
N ALA A 250 4.24 7.87 3.49
CA ALA A 250 5.11 8.80 2.77
C ALA A 250 4.67 10.27 2.91
N ASP A 251 3.36 10.52 3.01
CA ASP A 251 2.85 11.87 3.22
C ASP A 251 3.12 12.41 4.63
N ASN A 252 3.13 11.54 5.66
CA ASN A 252 3.52 11.93 7.02
C ASN A 252 5.00 12.34 7.06
N ILE A 253 5.88 11.55 6.43
CA ILE A 253 7.29 11.86 6.32
C ILE A 253 7.49 13.20 5.60
N HIS A 254 6.86 13.37 4.44
CA HIS A 254 6.93 14.62 3.68
C HIS A 254 6.40 15.82 4.48
N LEU A 255 5.33 15.65 5.24
CA LEU A 255 4.77 16.71 6.07
C LEU A 255 5.72 17.13 7.19
N LEU A 256 6.39 16.17 7.86
CA LEU A 256 7.41 16.42 8.87
C LEU A 256 8.58 17.23 8.27
N GLU A 257 9.12 16.81 7.13
CA GLU A 257 10.19 17.53 6.42
C GLU A 257 9.74 18.94 6.00
N LYS A 258 8.51 19.09 5.53
CA LYS A 258 7.93 20.38 5.15
C LYS A 258 7.82 21.34 6.32
N THR A 259 7.67 20.84 7.55
CA THR A 259 7.72 21.66 8.78
C THR A 259 9.14 22.14 9.12
N GLY A 260 10.16 21.64 8.45
CA GLY A 260 11.57 21.94 8.72
C GLY A 260 12.21 21.00 9.74
N ILE A 261 11.56 19.88 10.07
CA ILE A 261 12.14 18.80 10.88
C ILE A 261 13.17 18.04 10.04
N GLU A 262 14.37 17.89 10.58
CA GLU A 262 15.41 17.03 10.03
C GLU A 262 15.19 15.60 10.51
N LEU A 263 14.88 14.69 9.58
CA LEU A 263 14.69 13.26 9.89
C LEU A 263 16.04 12.55 9.85
N ILE A 264 16.41 11.90 10.94
CA ILE A 264 17.67 11.17 11.08
C ILE A 264 17.35 9.70 11.31
N PRO A 265 17.51 8.84 10.29
CA PRO A 265 17.23 7.42 10.43
C PRO A 265 18.26 6.75 11.35
N PHE A 266 17.81 5.77 12.12
CA PHE A 266 18.63 4.86 12.89
C PHE A 266 18.02 3.47 12.90
N SER A 267 18.84 2.44 13.10
CA SER A 267 18.39 1.03 13.14
C SER A 267 18.36 0.49 14.56
N PRO A 268 17.18 0.21 15.12
CA PRO A 268 17.07 -0.55 16.38
C PRO A 268 17.75 -1.92 16.35
N ILE A 269 17.87 -2.55 15.20
CA ILE A 269 18.54 -3.86 15.05
C ILE A 269 20.08 -3.71 15.12
N SER A 270 20.65 -2.78 14.36
CA SER A 270 22.10 -2.78 14.07
C SER A 270 22.88 -1.65 14.69
N ASP A 271 22.28 -0.51 15.01
CA ASP A 271 22.99 0.62 15.58
C ASP A 271 23.24 0.44 17.07
N ASN A 272 24.42 0.84 17.53
CA ASN A 272 24.79 0.74 18.95
C ASN A 272 24.40 1.98 19.76
N TYR A 273 24.19 3.11 19.09
CA TYR A 273 23.96 4.42 19.72
C TYR A 273 22.86 5.16 19.00
N LEU A 274 22.09 5.95 19.76
CA LEU A 274 21.15 6.91 19.19
C LEU A 274 21.91 8.06 18.50
N PRO A 275 21.39 8.57 17.38
CA PRO A 275 21.86 9.83 16.84
C PRO A 275 21.56 10.99 17.80
N ASP A 276 22.32 12.09 17.69
CA ASP A 276 22.03 13.30 18.46
C ASP A 276 20.75 13.97 17.93
N VAL A 277 19.64 13.82 18.66
CA VAL A 277 18.29 14.24 18.26
C VAL A 277 17.48 14.79 19.42
N ASP A 278 16.46 15.57 19.08
CA ASP A 278 15.56 16.19 20.04
C ASP A 278 14.39 15.29 20.45
N ALA A 279 13.95 14.41 19.53
CA ALA A 279 12.84 13.49 19.73
C ALA A 279 13.07 12.18 18.97
N LEU A 280 12.30 11.14 19.30
CA LEU A 280 12.32 9.84 18.61
C LEU A 280 10.93 9.49 18.05
N TYR A 281 10.93 8.87 16.87
CA TYR A 281 9.75 8.29 16.25
C TYR A 281 9.98 6.82 15.90
N PHE A 282 9.20 5.95 16.52
CA PHE A 282 9.13 4.52 16.20
C PHE A 282 7.81 4.24 15.50
N GLY A 283 7.85 3.96 14.22
CA GLY A 283 6.70 3.53 13.45
C GLY A 283 6.32 2.07 13.68
N GLY A 284 5.40 1.59 12.86
CA GLY A 284 5.06 0.17 12.81
C GLY A 284 6.08 -0.68 12.06
N GLY A 285 5.77 -1.96 11.96
CA GLY A 285 6.58 -2.98 11.30
C GLY A 285 6.32 -4.34 11.92
N TYR A 286 7.32 -5.22 11.81
CA TYR A 286 7.27 -6.57 12.32
C TYR A 286 8.37 -6.83 13.37
N PRO A 287 8.38 -6.13 14.52
CA PRO A 287 9.41 -6.33 15.54
C PRO A 287 9.44 -7.75 16.10
N GLU A 288 8.33 -8.49 16.00
CA GLU A 288 8.25 -9.89 16.40
C GLU A 288 9.16 -10.80 15.55
N GLU A 289 9.29 -10.55 14.27
CA GLU A 289 10.18 -11.31 13.37
C GLU A 289 11.67 -11.10 13.71
N PHE A 290 11.99 -9.95 14.31
CA PHE A 290 13.33 -9.54 14.69
C PHE A 290 13.53 -9.48 16.22
N ALA A 291 12.64 -10.10 16.99
CA ALA A 291 12.61 -9.99 18.44
C ALA A 291 13.93 -10.40 19.10
N SER A 292 14.59 -11.44 18.58
CA SER A 292 15.90 -11.90 19.08
C SER A 292 17.00 -10.87 18.87
N GLN A 293 17.07 -10.24 17.68
CA GLN A 293 18.05 -9.19 17.35
C GLN A 293 17.81 -7.93 18.20
N LEU A 294 16.56 -7.48 18.28
CA LEU A 294 16.16 -6.34 19.10
C LEU A 294 16.47 -6.58 20.58
N ALA A 295 16.19 -7.78 21.10
CA ALA A 295 16.52 -8.14 22.48
C ALA A 295 18.03 -8.17 22.75
N ALA A 296 18.82 -8.59 21.77
CA ALA A 296 20.28 -8.65 21.86
C ALA A 296 20.94 -7.29 21.88
N ASN A 297 20.34 -6.27 21.25
CA ASN A 297 20.88 -4.91 21.18
C ASN A 297 20.66 -4.14 22.50
N LYS A 298 21.40 -4.52 23.53
CA LYS A 298 21.32 -3.93 24.88
C LYS A 298 21.77 -2.47 24.93
N SER A 299 22.74 -2.11 24.07
CA SER A 299 23.31 -0.75 24.05
C SER A 299 22.26 0.26 23.64
N LEU A 300 21.63 0.06 22.48
CA LEU A 300 20.63 0.99 21.96
C LEU A 300 19.37 1.02 22.85
N LYS A 301 18.91 -0.15 23.34
CA LYS A 301 17.76 -0.18 24.26
C LYS A 301 18.02 0.66 25.52
N LYS A 302 19.23 0.61 26.07
CA LYS A 302 19.61 1.41 27.21
C LYS A 302 19.56 2.91 26.88
N GLU A 303 20.08 3.32 25.74
CA GLU A 303 20.03 4.73 25.31
C GLU A 303 18.59 5.23 25.09
N VAL A 304 17.72 4.42 24.45
CA VAL A 304 16.31 4.76 24.29
C VAL A 304 15.62 4.90 25.64
N TYR A 305 15.93 4.02 26.60
CA TYR A 305 15.42 4.11 27.96
C TYR A 305 15.89 5.39 28.64
N GLU A 306 17.20 5.68 28.60
CA GLU A 306 17.78 6.91 29.17
C GLU A 306 17.23 8.18 28.52
N PHE A 307 16.98 8.14 27.20
CA PHE A 307 16.32 9.22 26.46
C PHE A 307 14.92 9.54 27.03
N SER A 308 14.15 8.49 27.34
CA SER A 308 12.83 8.65 27.97
C SER A 308 12.93 9.21 29.39
N GLN A 309 13.92 8.72 30.19
CA GLN A 309 14.15 9.20 31.55
C GLN A 309 14.59 10.68 31.58
N ALA A 310 15.24 11.15 30.54
CA ALA A 310 15.59 12.55 30.35
C ALA A 310 14.39 13.43 29.92
N SER A 311 13.17 12.87 29.93
CA SER A 311 11.93 13.53 29.51
C SER A 311 11.95 14.08 28.09
N LYS A 312 12.75 13.49 27.22
CA LYS A 312 12.73 13.79 25.78
C LYS A 312 11.55 13.11 25.11
N PRO A 313 10.88 13.77 24.14
CA PRO A 313 9.70 13.21 23.48
C PRO A 313 9.98 11.92 22.69
N ILE A 314 9.15 10.92 22.86
CA ILE A 314 9.14 9.70 22.04
C ILE A 314 7.71 9.48 21.55
N TYR A 315 7.54 9.37 20.23
CA TYR A 315 6.30 8.91 19.61
C TYR A 315 6.48 7.48 19.11
N ALA A 316 5.51 6.62 19.41
CA ALA A 316 5.54 5.24 18.97
C ALA A 316 4.15 4.72 18.64
N GLU A 317 4.05 3.95 17.59
CA GLU A 317 2.82 3.33 17.15
C GLU A 317 3.04 1.85 16.75
N CYS A 318 2.02 1.01 16.92
CA CYS A 318 2.03 -0.40 16.49
C CYS A 318 3.29 -1.13 17.00
N GLY A 319 4.14 -1.64 16.10
CA GLY A 319 5.41 -2.31 16.42
C GLY A 319 6.36 -1.47 17.27
N GLY A 320 6.40 -0.15 17.03
CA GLY A 320 7.18 0.76 17.87
C GLY A 320 6.71 0.78 19.33
N LEU A 321 5.41 0.72 19.57
CA LEU A 321 4.88 0.62 20.93
C LEU A 321 5.26 -0.71 21.59
N MET A 322 5.24 -1.83 20.83
CA MET A 322 5.67 -3.14 21.31
C MET A 322 7.15 -3.11 21.75
N TYR A 323 8.02 -2.46 20.99
CA TYR A 323 9.45 -2.32 21.29
C TYR A 323 9.72 -1.47 22.56
N LEU A 324 8.92 -0.45 22.80
CA LEU A 324 9.07 0.40 23.99
C LEU A 324 8.56 -0.27 25.28
N GLY A 325 7.75 -1.31 25.18
CA GLY A 325 7.28 -2.11 26.30
C GLY A 325 8.39 -2.91 26.98
N LYS A 326 8.02 -3.68 28.01
CA LYS A 326 8.94 -4.50 28.79
C LYS A 326 9.46 -5.72 28.04
N ALA A 327 8.55 -6.40 27.32
CA ALA A 327 8.88 -7.63 26.60
C ALA A 327 7.93 -7.89 25.44
N LEU A 328 8.41 -8.69 24.49
CA LEU A 328 7.62 -9.29 23.43
C LEU A 328 7.64 -10.81 23.61
N LYS A 329 6.47 -11.42 23.62
CA LYS A 329 6.31 -12.85 23.87
C LYS A 329 5.76 -13.56 22.64
N GLN A 330 6.43 -14.67 22.25
CA GLN A 330 6.06 -15.53 21.14
C GLN A 330 6.02 -16.98 21.62
N GLY A 331 4.83 -17.49 21.88
CA GLY A 331 4.66 -18.79 22.50
C GLY A 331 5.36 -18.84 23.87
N GLU A 332 6.34 -19.74 24.03
CA GLU A 332 7.11 -19.87 25.28
C GLU A 332 8.33 -18.93 25.36
N ASN A 333 8.69 -18.27 24.26
CA ASN A 333 9.84 -17.37 24.23
C ASN A 333 9.43 -15.96 24.65
N GLU A 334 10.22 -15.35 25.54
CA GLU A 334 10.07 -13.97 25.97
C GLU A 334 11.35 -13.18 25.67
N PHE A 335 11.20 -12.10 24.90
CA PHE A 335 12.28 -11.24 24.47
C PHE A 335 12.18 -9.88 25.19
N SER A 336 13.21 -9.52 25.96
CA SER A 336 13.23 -8.24 26.65
C SER A 336 13.35 -7.09 25.65
N MET A 337 12.45 -6.11 25.78
CA MET A 337 12.43 -4.89 24.97
C MET A 337 12.98 -3.70 25.77
N VAL A 338 12.67 -2.46 25.40
CA VAL A 338 13.24 -1.26 26.06
C VAL A 338 12.82 -1.12 27.51
N GLY A 339 11.53 -1.41 27.82
CA GLY A 339 11.03 -1.37 29.20
C GLY A 339 10.70 0.01 29.73
N ILE A 340 10.27 0.92 28.89
CA ILE A 340 9.80 2.26 29.34
C ILE A 340 8.54 2.11 30.19
N PHE A 341 7.70 1.13 29.89
CA PHE A 341 6.49 0.77 30.66
C PHE A 341 6.37 -0.76 30.81
N ASP A 342 5.61 -1.21 31.81
CA ASP A 342 5.48 -2.63 32.17
C ASP A 342 4.61 -3.48 31.23
N GLY A 343 4.26 -2.96 30.05
CA GLY A 343 3.48 -3.70 29.05
C GLY A 343 4.26 -4.83 28.42
N ILE A 344 3.61 -6.00 28.26
CA ILE A 344 4.11 -7.15 27.51
C ILE A 344 3.21 -7.34 26.30
N SER A 345 3.80 -7.38 25.11
CA SER A 345 3.09 -7.72 23.88
C SER A 345 3.18 -9.22 23.64
N GLU A 346 2.03 -9.88 23.50
CA GLU A 346 1.94 -11.33 23.23
C GLU A 346 1.37 -11.56 21.84
N MET A 347 2.12 -12.32 21.02
CA MET A 347 1.67 -12.75 19.70
C MET A 347 0.84 -14.01 19.84
N THR A 348 -0.44 -13.96 19.38
CA THR A 348 -1.43 -15.06 19.48
C THR A 348 -1.70 -15.70 18.12
#